data_038ef2b34771250d1ef68fcb0bd613a4
#
_entry.id   038ef2b34771250d1ef68fcb0bd613a4
#
_cell.length_a   1.000
_cell.length_b   1.000
_cell.length_c   1.000
_cell.angle_alpha   90.00
_cell.angle_beta   90.00
_cell.angle_gamma   90.00
#
_symmetry.space_group_name_H-M   'P 1'
#
loop_
_entity.id
_entity.type
_entity.pdbx_description
1 polymer ?
#
loop_
_entity_poly.entity_id
_entity_poly.type
_entity_poly.pdbx_seq_one_letter_code
_entity_poly.pdbx_strand_id
1 'polypeptide(L)'
;MLPETSLRGRLLAATVVLGLSATGAFAQQEPCIGNSVAVTGPAAFSGLAIKLGAEIAIDEINAAGGVLGKKLKLIQYDDAGAPPRGVDNTRRIALADKCIAVLGGFHSTVALAQVDPIHEIGIPYMGVWAANTKAIENGRDPNFMFRISAKDKWVARFLVDEALKVSKNGKIAFFYENTGWGNGALPDVKSALAAKGKELVAAETFNWNDQDMTPQVIRARDAGADVAIFWAIDREGNQILRSMDKAGWKPTIIGAWGISGNLGELAGPLANGVRVMQTYSFQTEQSATGKKVLAAIEAKTGIKDPRDIKAASGIADAYDAVYLLADAIKIAGAYDWKKVQAALYQVSRDGLVAPYKPAFDKKDPERQDALLPQYYLLTVWHEGKLIPFKGSPYDK
;
A
#
# COMPACT_ATOMS: atom_id res chain seq x y z
N MET A 1 -82.21 66.58 -26.50
CA MET A 1 -82.03 65.46 -27.41
C MET A 1 -80.55 65.40 -27.81
N LEU A 2 -79.80 64.72 -27.12
CA LEU A 2 -78.42 64.35 -27.50
C LEU A 2 -78.03 63.07 -26.75
N PRO A 3 -77.44 62.06 -27.37
CA PRO A 3 -77.17 60.81 -26.72
C PRO A 3 -75.83 60.82 -26.00
N GLU A 4 -75.81 60.11 -24.91
CA GLU A 4 -74.62 59.77 -24.12
C GLU A 4 -73.68 58.80 -24.84
N THR A 5 -72.37 59.09 -24.84
CA THR A 5 -71.33 58.18 -25.24
C THR A 5 -70.59 57.63 -24.04
N SER A 6 -70.73 56.36 -23.73
CA SER A 6 -70.03 55.65 -22.69
C SER A 6 -68.67 55.21 -23.17
N LEU A 7 -67.58 55.67 -22.50
CA LEU A 7 -66.25 55.23 -22.68
C LEU A 7 -65.99 53.96 -21.79
N ARG A 8 -65.88 52.80 -22.43
CA ARG A 8 -65.45 51.58 -21.72
C ARG A 8 -63.88 51.46 -21.81
N GLY A 9 -63.24 51.74 -20.71
CA GLY A 9 -61.81 51.47 -20.58
C GLY A 9 -61.49 49.97 -20.51
N ARG A 10 -60.63 49.48 -21.37
CA ARG A 10 -60.11 48.13 -21.32
C ARG A 10 -58.80 48.13 -20.47
N LEU A 11 -58.87 47.56 -19.27
CA LEU A 11 -57.64 47.17 -18.50
C LEU A 11 -56.98 45.97 -19.18
N LEU A 12 -55.80 46.14 -19.72
CA LEU A 12 -54.94 45.05 -20.08
C LEU A 12 -54.18 44.57 -18.82
N ALA A 13 -54.52 43.41 -18.31
CA ALA A 13 -53.80 42.74 -17.29
C ALA A 13 -52.58 42.04 -17.95
N ALA A 14 -51.35 42.57 -17.72
CA ALA A 14 -50.14 41.93 -18.11
C ALA A 14 -49.79 40.84 -17.09
N THR A 15 -50.00 39.59 -17.44
CA THR A 15 -49.60 38.42 -16.66
C THR A 15 -48.09 38.18 -16.86
N VAL A 16 -47.29 38.60 -15.90
CA VAL A 16 -45.86 38.23 -15.87
C VAL A 16 -45.75 36.79 -15.40
N VAL A 17 -45.50 35.89 -16.34
CA VAL A 17 -45.12 34.50 -16.05
C VAL A 17 -43.64 34.47 -15.65
N LEU A 18 -43.37 34.46 -14.33
CA LEU A 18 -42.04 34.10 -13.81
C LEU A 18 -41.81 32.61 -14.08
N GLY A 19 -41.10 32.33 -15.15
CA GLY A 19 -40.54 30.99 -15.40
C GLY A 19 -39.47 30.66 -14.34
N LEU A 20 -39.84 29.94 -13.28
CA LEU A 20 -38.88 29.25 -12.42
C LEU A 20 -38.25 28.15 -13.28
N SER A 21 -37.07 28.46 -13.86
CA SER A 21 -36.14 27.44 -14.36
C SER A 21 -35.61 26.70 -13.17
N ALA A 22 -36.29 25.65 -12.72
CA ALA A 22 -35.74 24.65 -11.83
C ALA A 22 -34.65 23.91 -12.62
N THR A 23 -33.45 24.48 -12.66
CA THR A 23 -32.25 23.70 -12.99
C THR A 23 -32.11 22.66 -11.90
N GLY A 24 -32.66 21.47 -12.13
CA GLY A 24 -32.41 20.30 -11.35
C GLY A 24 -30.88 20.11 -11.32
N ALA A 25 -30.23 20.56 -10.26
CA ALA A 25 -28.91 20.17 -9.95
C ALA A 25 -28.97 18.65 -9.74
N PHE A 26 -28.78 17.87 -10.82
CA PHE A 26 -28.36 16.50 -10.66
C PHE A 26 -27.14 16.56 -9.76
N ALA A 27 -27.28 16.09 -8.54
CA ALA A 27 -26.15 15.96 -7.62
C ALA A 27 -25.14 15.06 -8.34
N GLN A 28 -24.18 15.70 -9.01
CA GLN A 28 -23.15 14.99 -9.75
C GLN A 28 -22.35 14.23 -8.70
N GLN A 29 -22.39 12.91 -8.79
CA GLN A 29 -21.76 12.00 -7.83
C GLN A 29 -20.34 12.50 -7.51
N GLU A 30 -20.02 12.65 -6.23
CA GLU A 30 -18.65 13.04 -5.83
C GLU A 30 -17.67 11.96 -6.29
N PRO A 31 -16.53 12.34 -6.90
CA PRO A 31 -15.55 11.38 -7.36
C PRO A 31 -15.00 10.58 -6.18
N CYS A 32 -14.77 9.28 -6.39
CA CYS A 32 -14.27 8.40 -5.35
C CYS A 32 -13.00 7.65 -5.77
N ILE A 33 -12.23 7.27 -4.76
CA ILE A 33 -11.18 6.25 -4.83
C ILE A 33 -11.72 5.03 -4.08
N GLY A 34 -11.71 3.88 -4.74
CA GLY A 34 -12.12 2.62 -4.10
C GLY A 34 -10.93 1.94 -3.47
N ASN A 35 -11.00 1.61 -2.18
CA ASN A 35 -9.97 0.90 -1.44
C ASN A 35 -10.40 -0.56 -1.23
N SER A 36 -9.63 -1.51 -1.81
CA SER A 36 -9.81 -2.95 -1.61
C SER A 36 -8.63 -3.47 -0.81
N VAL A 37 -8.85 -3.71 0.48
CA VAL A 37 -7.80 -4.11 1.42
C VAL A 37 -8.37 -4.94 2.56
N ALA A 38 -7.58 -5.87 3.09
CA ALA A 38 -7.98 -6.68 4.25
C ALA A 38 -8.08 -5.80 5.52
N VAL A 39 -9.30 -5.47 5.95
CA VAL A 39 -9.57 -4.79 7.23
C VAL A 39 -10.06 -5.76 8.30
N THR A 40 -10.19 -7.04 7.96
CA THR A 40 -10.44 -8.15 8.87
C THR A 40 -9.38 -9.25 8.70
N GLY A 41 -9.29 -10.16 9.68
CA GLY A 41 -8.33 -11.26 9.67
C GLY A 41 -6.91 -10.89 10.08
N PRO A 42 -5.92 -11.77 9.82
CA PRO A 42 -4.54 -11.61 10.31
C PRO A 42 -3.80 -10.36 9.83
N ALA A 43 -4.17 -9.83 8.66
CA ALA A 43 -3.57 -8.63 8.07
C ALA A 43 -4.33 -7.33 8.39
N ALA A 44 -5.31 -7.37 9.29
CA ALA A 44 -6.17 -6.21 9.56
C ALA A 44 -5.40 -4.97 10.01
N PHE A 45 -4.32 -5.11 10.78
CA PHE A 45 -3.48 -3.98 11.19
C PHE A 45 -2.93 -3.20 10.00
N SER A 46 -2.38 -3.93 9.02
CA SER A 46 -1.83 -3.32 7.80
C SER A 46 -2.91 -2.70 6.93
N GLY A 47 -4.05 -3.38 6.79
CA GLY A 47 -5.19 -2.86 6.04
C GLY A 47 -5.82 -1.60 6.64
N LEU A 48 -5.95 -1.56 7.98
CA LEU A 48 -6.43 -0.38 8.70
C LEU A 48 -5.43 0.78 8.61
N ALA A 49 -4.13 0.50 8.60
CA ALA A 49 -3.09 1.51 8.39
C ALA A 49 -3.18 2.13 6.98
N ILE A 50 -3.37 1.32 5.94
CA ILE A 50 -3.61 1.78 4.56
C ILE A 50 -4.84 2.69 4.51
N LYS A 51 -5.96 2.25 5.10
CA LYS A 51 -7.20 3.02 5.18
C LYS A 51 -6.97 4.37 5.85
N LEU A 52 -6.29 4.39 7.00
CA LEU A 52 -5.98 5.61 7.76
C LEU A 52 -5.17 6.61 6.93
N GLY A 53 -4.12 6.16 6.25
CA GLY A 53 -3.30 7.02 5.39
C GLY A 53 -4.09 7.63 4.24
N ALA A 54 -4.94 6.84 3.59
CA ALA A 54 -5.82 7.31 2.53
C ALA A 54 -6.84 8.33 3.03
N GLU A 55 -7.45 8.09 4.20
CA GLU A 55 -8.40 9.04 4.83
C GLU A 55 -7.74 10.37 5.17
N ILE A 56 -6.54 10.35 5.76
CA ILE A 56 -5.79 11.58 6.08
C ILE A 56 -5.55 12.40 4.82
N ALA A 57 -5.05 11.77 3.75
CA ALA A 57 -4.79 12.45 2.49
C ALA A 57 -6.07 13.05 1.87
N ILE A 58 -7.16 12.29 1.85
CA ILE A 58 -8.45 12.74 1.32
C ILE A 58 -8.99 13.92 2.13
N ASP A 59 -8.92 13.88 3.46
CA ASP A 59 -9.36 14.97 4.33
C ASP A 59 -8.56 16.25 4.05
N GLU A 60 -7.25 16.17 3.91
CA GLU A 60 -6.39 17.31 3.57
C GLU A 60 -6.70 17.89 2.18
N ILE A 61 -6.84 17.01 1.17
CA ILE A 61 -7.19 17.42 -0.20
C ILE A 61 -8.56 18.11 -0.20
N ASN A 62 -9.53 17.58 0.52
CA ASN A 62 -10.87 18.13 0.60
C ASN A 62 -10.92 19.46 1.35
N ALA A 63 -10.11 19.62 2.40
CA ALA A 63 -9.94 20.90 3.11
C ALA A 63 -9.31 21.98 2.22
N ALA A 64 -8.45 21.57 1.26
CA ALA A 64 -7.84 22.44 0.27
C ALA A 64 -8.74 22.73 -0.96
N GLY A 65 -10.02 22.31 -0.95
CA GLY A 65 -10.98 22.56 -2.05
C GLY A 65 -11.19 21.37 -2.98
N GLY A 66 -10.63 20.21 -2.66
CA GLY A 66 -10.81 18.95 -3.42
C GLY A 66 -9.96 18.88 -4.69
N VAL A 67 -10.40 18.06 -5.63
CA VAL A 67 -9.76 17.89 -6.95
C VAL A 67 -10.71 18.39 -8.01
N LEU A 68 -10.25 19.24 -8.92
CA LEU A 68 -11.09 19.89 -9.95
C LEU A 68 -12.39 20.50 -9.35
N GLY A 69 -12.30 21.08 -8.13
CA GLY A 69 -13.44 21.72 -7.44
C GLY A 69 -14.43 20.75 -6.80
N LYS A 70 -14.15 19.45 -6.74
CA LYS A 70 -15.01 18.44 -6.11
C LYS A 70 -14.29 17.73 -4.98
N LYS A 71 -15.03 17.42 -3.91
CA LYS A 71 -14.53 16.59 -2.82
C LYS A 71 -14.36 15.15 -3.28
N LEU A 72 -13.26 14.51 -2.83
CA LEU A 72 -13.03 13.08 -3.02
C LEU A 72 -13.69 12.28 -1.89
N LYS A 73 -14.15 11.07 -2.22
CA LYS A 73 -14.59 10.07 -1.24
C LYS A 73 -13.67 8.84 -1.27
N LEU A 74 -13.50 8.22 -0.10
CA LEU A 74 -12.96 6.87 0.00
C LEU A 74 -14.11 5.88 0.12
N ILE A 75 -14.17 4.91 -0.79
CA ILE A 75 -15.08 3.77 -0.70
C ILE A 75 -14.27 2.55 -0.25
N GLN A 76 -14.62 2.00 0.90
CA GLN A 76 -13.87 0.90 1.52
C GLN A 76 -14.56 -0.44 1.30
N TYR A 77 -13.81 -1.42 0.79
CA TYR A 77 -14.20 -2.83 0.71
C TYR A 77 -13.16 -3.72 1.39
N ASP A 78 -13.64 -4.73 2.12
CA ASP A 78 -12.80 -5.75 2.74
C ASP A 78 -12.58 -6.92 1.78
N ASP A 79 -11.35 -7.17 1.38
CA ASP A 79 -10.98 -8.36 0.62
C ASP A 79 -10.61 -9.56 1.50
N ALA A 80 -10.39 -9.34 2.81
CA ALA A 80 -9.98 -10.34 3.80
C ALA A 80 -8.77 -11.21 3.34
N GLY A 81 -7.93 -10.70 2.42
CA GLY A 81 -6.83 -11.44 1.80
C GLY A 81 -7.26 -12.51 0.79
N ALA A 82 -8.54 -12.52 0.38
CA ALA A 82 -9.09 -13.50 -0.53
C ALA A 82 -9.13 -13.01 -1.99
N PRO A 83 -8.41 -13.64 -2.93
CA PRO A 83 -8.35 -13.22 -4.32
C PRO A 83 -9.71 -13.01 -5.00
N PRO A 84 -10.72 -13.91 -4.84
CA PRO A 84 -12.04 -13.70 -5.44
C PRO A 84 -12.71 -12.42 -4.95
N ARG A 85 -12.59 -12.09 -3.64
CA ARG A 85 -13.14 -10.85 -3.09
C ARG A 85 -12.46 -9.62 -3.68
N GLY A 86 -11.12 -9.66 -3.86
CA GLY A 86 -10.39 -8.56 -4.52
C GLY A 86 -10.89 -8.30 -5.94
N VAL A 87 -11.15 -9.37 -6.70
CA VAL A 87 -11.74 -9.28 -8.06
C VAL A 87 -13.13 -8.68 -8.03
N ASP A 88 -14.00 -9.15 -7.13
CA ASP A 88 -15.36 -8.63 -6.98
C ASP A 88 -15.37 -7.17 -6.52
N ASN A 89 -14.51 -6.81 -5.56
CA ASN A 89 -14.33 -5.42 -5.12
C ASN A 89 -13.89 -4.52 -6.27
N THR A 90 -12.94 -4.96 -7.11
CA THR A 90 -12.50 -4.22 -8.30
C THR A 90 -13.67 -3.91 -9.22
N ARG A 91 -14.48 -4.91 -9.55
CA ARG A 91 -15.66 -4.74 -10.40
C ARG A 91 -16.68 -3.80 -9.77
N ARG A 92 -16.94 -3.94 -8.49
CA ARG A 92 -17.87 -3.10 -7.75
C ARG A 92 -17.41 -1.64 -7.70
N ILE A 93 -16.15 -1.40 -7.34
CA ILE A 93 -15.53 -0.06 -7.33
C ILE A 93 -15.63 0.61 -8.69
N ALA A 94 -15.35 -0.13 -9.77
CA ALA A 94 -15.35 0.43 -11.12
C ALA A 94 -16.75 0.61 -11.70
N LEU A 95 -17.58 -0.43 -11.65
CA LEU A 95 -18.81 -0.49 -12.44
C LEU A 95 -20.05 -0.01 -11.66
N ALA A 96 -20.11 -0.28 -10.35
CA ALA A 96 -21.21 0.16 -9.50
C ALA A 96 -20.95 1.54 -8.90
N ASP A 97 -19.82 1.72 -8.23
CA ASP A 97 -19.49 2.98 -7.55
C ASP A 97 -18.91 4.02 -8.51
N LYS A 98 -18.42 3.60 -9.68
CA LYS A 98 -17.80 4.46 -10.71
C LYS A 98 -16.65 5.30 -10.15
N CYS A 99 -15.86 4.72 -9.25
CA CYS A 99 -14.67 5.36 -8.72
C CYS A 99 -13.62 5.58 -9.81
N ILE A 100 -12.72 6.52 -9.57
CA ILE A 100 -11.71 6.92 -10.56
C ILE A 100 -10.46 6.03 -10.55
N ALA A 101 -10.22 5.35 -9.44
CA ALA A 101 -9.11 4.42 -9.28
C ALA A 101 -9.42 3.38 -8.21
N VAL A 102 -8.70 2.25 -8.27
CA VAL A 102 -8.59 1.26 -7.19
C VAL A 102 -7.32 1.53 -6.42
N LEU A 103 -7.42 1.78 -5.11
CA LEU A 103 -6.29 1.73 -4.20
C LEU A 103 -6.10 0.28 -3.77
N GLY A 104 -4.93 -0.27 -4.08
CA GLY A 104 -4.64 -1.69 -3.88
C GLY A 104 -4.12 -2.00 -2.48
N GLY A 105 -4.42 -3.23 -2.06
CA GLY A 105 -4.29 -3.68 -0.69
C GLY A 105 -2.94 -4.28 -0.31
N PHE A 106 -3.01 -5.10 0.73
CA PHE A 106 -1.87 -5.70 1.41
C PHE A 106 -1.35 -6.97 0.73
N HIS A 107 -2.25 -7.85 0.27
CA HIS A 107 -1.85 -9.18 -0.20
C HIS A 107 -1.51 -9.22 -1.69
N SER A 108 -0.30 -9.67 -2.02
CA SER A 108 0.14 -9.85 -3.40
C SER A 108 -0.70 -10.87 -4.18
N THR A 109 -1.21 -11.90 -3.51
CA THR A 109 -2.11 -12.89 -4.12
C THR A 109 -3.41 -12.25 -4.62
N VAL A 110 -3.94 -11.27 -3.86
CA VAL A 110 -5.10 -10.48 -4.26
C VAL A 110 -4.75 -9.56 -5.43
N ALA A 111 -3.63 -8.83 -5.33
CA ALA A 111 -3.17 -7.93 -6.39
C ALA A 111 -2.93 -8.67 -7.73
N LEU A 112 -2.35 -9.88 -7.68
CA LEU A 112 -2.17 -10.73 -8.86
C LEU A 112 -3.51 -11.10 -9.51
N ALA A 113 -4.53 -11.44 -8.72
CA ALA A 113 -5.86 -11.77 -9.23
C ALA A 113 -6.59 -10.55 -9.81
N GLN A 114 -6.24 -9.34 -9.38
CA GLN A 114 -6.82 -8.09 -9.86
C GLN A 114 -6.22 -7.63 -11.20
N VAL A 115 -5.09 -8.20 -11.67
CA VAL A 115 -4.44 -7.77 -12.92
C VAL A 115 -5.40 -7.82 -14.11
N ASP A 116 -6.06 -8.95 -14.33
CA ASP A 116 -6.95 -9.10 -15.49
C ASP A 116 -8.17 -8.18 -15.42
N PRO A 117 -9.00 -8.17 -14.34
CA PRO A 117 -10.17 -7.28 -14.28
C PRO A 117 -9.80 -5.79 -14.33
N ILE A 118 -8.67 -5.37 -13.78
CA ILE A 118 -8.18 -3.97 -13.90
C ILE A 118 -7.97 -3.58 -15.36
N HIS A 119 -7.31 -4.44 -16.16
CA HIS A 119 -7.03 -4.17 -17.57
C HIS A 119 -8.26 -4.35 -18.47
N GLU A 120 -9.12 -5.34 -18.20
CA GLU A 120 -10.39 -5.53 -18.91
C GLU A 120 -11.30 -4.30 -18.79
N ILE A 121 -11.38 -3.74 -17.60
CA ILE A 121 -12.19 -2.55 -17.30
C ILE A 121 -11.47 -1.27 -17.75
N GLY A 122 -10.16 -1.22 -17.61
CA GLY A 122 -9.33 -0.05 -17.90
C GLY A 122 -9.36 1.00 -16.79
N ILE A 123 -9.54 0.59 -15.52
CA ILE A 123 -9.49 1.47 -14.35
C ILE A 123 -8.06 1.51 -13.78
N PRO A 124 -7.49 2.70 -13.45
CA PRO A 124 -6.20 2.78 -12.78
C PRO A 124 -6.20 2.08 -11.41
N TYR A 125 -5.13 1.31 -11.15
CA TYR A 125 -4.85 0.69 -9.87
C TYR A 125 -3.57 1.30 -9.28
N MET A 126 -3.59 1.64 -8.02
CA MET A 126 -2.43 2.13 -7.27
C MET A 126 -2.15 1.21 -6.09
N GLY A 127 -1.13 0.37 -6.21
CA GLY A 127 -0.68 -0.53 -5.15
C GLY A 127 0.07 0.22 -4.06
N VAL A 128 -0.30 -0.02 -2.79
CA VAL A 128 0.29 0.67 -1.64
C VAL A 128 0.99 -0.26 -0.65
N TRP A 129 0.95 -1.57 -0.92
CA TRP A 129 1.68 -2.55 -0.09
C TRP A 129 2.08 -3.79 -0.89
N ALA A 130 1.12 -4.48 -1.51
CA ALA A 130 1.36 -5.74 -2.25
C ALA A 130 2.55 -5.62 -3.20
N ALA A 131 3.60 -6.42 -2.96
CA ALA A 131 4.92 -6.18 -3.52
C ALA A 131 5.31 -7.09 -4.67
N ASN A 132 4.50 -8.12 -4.99
CA ASN A 132 4.85 -9.07 -6.02
C ASN A 132 5.25 -8.36 -7.32
N THR A 133 6.44 -8.71 -7.83
CA THR A 133 7.02 -8.09 -9.03
C THR A 133 6.09 -8.22 -10.25
N LYS A 134 5.49 -9.42 -10.45
CA LYS A 134 4.63 -9.69 -11.61
C LYS A 134 3.27 -9.01 -11.58
N ALA A 135 2.79 -8.55 -10.42
CA ALA A 135 1.55 -7.79 -10.36
C ALA A 135 1.67 -6.47 -11.14
N ILE A 136 2.85 -5.89 -11.17
CA ILE A 136 3.13 -4.63 -11.85
C ILE A 136 3.87 -4.85 -13.17
N GLU A 137 4.91 -5.68 -13.20
CA GLU A 137 5.60 -6.10 -14.42
C GLU A 137 4.78 -7.22 -15.13
N ASN A 138 3.53 -6.94 -15.49
CA ASN A 138 2.56 -7.91 -16.00
C ASN A 138 2.52 -8.03 -17.53
N GLY A 139 3.31 -7.23 -18.24
CA GLY A 139 3.44 -7.26 -19.70
C GLY A 139 2.26 -6.64 -20.48
N ARG A 140 1.31 -5.99 -19.82
CA ARG A 140 0.18 -5.31 -20.47
C ARG A 140 0.59 -3.93 -20.99
N ASP A 141 0.06 -3.55 -22.17
CA ASP A 141 0.21 -2.21 -22.74
C ASP A 141 -1.14 -1.75 -23.32
N PRO A 142 -1.74 -0.63 -22.84
CA PRO A 142 -1.29 0.16 -21.69
C PRO A 142 -1.40 -0.60 -20.37
N ASN A 143 -0.43 -0.40 -19.49
CA ASN A 143 -0.50 -0.94 -18.14
C ASN A 143 -1.30 0.00 -17.23
N PHE A 144 -2.31 -0.54 -16.56
CA PHE A 144 -3.17 0.18 -15.62
C PHE A 144 -2.78 -0.06 -14.15
N MET A 145 -1.79 -0.94 -13.90
CA MET A 145 -1.28 -1.25 -12.57
C MET A 145 -0.04 -0.41 -12.26
N PHE A 146 -0.13 0.43 -11.24
CA PHE A 146 0.94 1.26 -10.71
C PHE A 146 1.17 0.92 -9.25
N ARG A 147 2.36 1.19 -8.71
CA ARG A 147 2.66 0.97 -7.29
C ARG A 147 3.56 2.07 -6.74
N ILE A 148 3.28 2.44 -5.50
CA ILE A 148 4.08 3.41 -4.75
C ILE A 148 4.85 2.77 -3.59
N SER A 149 4.59 1.51 -3.27
CA SER A 149 5.33 0.79 -2.23
C SER A 149 6.54 0.04 -2.79
N ALA A 150 7.11 -0.85 -2.00
CA ALA A 150 8.26 -1.63 -2.39
C ALA A 150 7.93 -2.68 -3.46
N LYS A 151 8.96 -3.08 -4.24
CA LYS A 151 8.92 -4.14 -5.24
C LYS A 151 9.74 -5.34 -4.75
N ASP A 152 9.17 -6.55 -4.78
CA ASP A 152 9.84 -7.76 -4.28
C ASP A 152 11.23 -7.99 -4.90
N LYS A 153 11.38 -7.78 -6.19
CA LYS A 153 12.68 -7.85 -6.89
C LYS A 153 13.76 -6.94 -6.28
N TRP A 154 13.37 -5.75 -5.84
CA TRP A 154 14.27 -4.81 -5.20
C TRP A 154 14.45 -5.11 -3.72
N VAL A 155 13.38 -5.53 -3.04
CA VAL A 155 13.44 -5.97 -1.64
C VAL A 155 14.33 -7.19 -1.48
N ALA A 156 14.26 -8.16 -2.39
CA ALA A 156 15.13 -9.32 -2.38
C ALA A 156 16.61 -8.91 -2.43
N ARG A 157 16.98 -7.96 -3.30
CA ARG A 157 18.34 -7.41 -3.36
C ARG A 157 18.74 -6.75 -2.05
N PHE A 158 17.87 -5.89 -1.50
CA PHE A 158 18.10 -5.20 -0.24
C PHE A 158 18.33 -6.19 0.92
N LEU A 159 17.42 -7.18 1.09
CA LEU A 159 17.51 -8.15 2.18
C LEU A 159 18.71 -9.09 2.02
N VAL A 160 19.06 -9.48 0.80
CA VAL A 160 20.27 -10.28 0.53
C VAL A 160 21.53 -9.48 0.85
N ASP A 161 21.60 -8.20 0.47
CA ASP A 161 22.75 -7.35 0.81
C ASP A 161 22.88 -7.19 2.33
N GLU A 162 21.79 -6.95 3.06
CA GLU A 162 21.78 -6.87 4.51
C GLU A 162 22.15 -8.23 5.17
N ALA A 163 21.65 -9.34 4.63
CA ALA A 163 21.96 -10.67 5.13
C ALA A 163 23.46 -11.01 4.97
N LEU A 164 24.05 -10.69 3.82
CA LEU A 164 25.47 -10.95 3.55
C LEU A 164 26.40 -10.06 4.40
N LYS A 165 25.99 -8.85 4.78
CA LYS A 165 26.76 -7.99 5.70
C LYS A 165 26.92 -8.60 7.09
N VAL A 166 25.95 -9.37 7.56
CA VAL A 166 25.93 -9.91 8.93
C VAL A 166 26.23 -11.39 9.01
N SER A 167 26.14 -12.12 7.89
CA SER A 167 26.48 -13.53 7.85
C SER A 167 27.98 -13.75 8.04
N LYS A 168 28.34 -14.67 8.92
CA LYS A 168 29.74 -15.04 9.21
C LYS A 168 30.28 -16.08 8.25
N ASN A 169 29.39 -16.90 7.68
CA ASN A 169 29.78 -18.04 6.81
C ASN A 169 29.17 -17.95 5.39
N GLY A 170 28.34 -16.91 5.14
CA GLY A 170 27.67 -16.69 3.85
C GLY A 170 26.52 -17.67 3.58
N LYS A 171 26.04 -18.42 4.59
CA LYS A 171 24.98 -19.41 4.47
C LYS A 171 23.64 -18.82 4.92
N ILE A 172 22.74 -18.64 3.97
CA ILE A 172 21.46 -17.98 4.16
C ILE A 172 20.33 -18.98 3.93
N ALA A 173 19.38 -19.04 4.88
CA ALA A 173 18.12 -19.73 4.71
C ALA A 173 16.99 -18.73 4.36
N PHE A 174 16.02 -19.16 3.59
CA PHE A 174 14.86 -18.38 3.19
C PHE A 174 13.58 -19.08 3.64
N PHE A 175 12.78 -18.42 4.50
CA PHE A 175 11.48 -18.88 4.94
C PHE A 175 10.41 -18.05 4.25
N TYR A 176 9.52 -18.69 3.49
CA TYR A 176 8.53 -17.99 2.68
C TYR A 176 7.17 -18.69 2.68
N GLU A 177 6.12 -17.88 2.67
CA GLU A 177 4.76 -18.39 2.63
C GLU A 177 4.43 -19.02 1.27
N ASN A 178 3.68 -20.12 1.30
CA ASN A 178 3.18 -20.81 0.09
C ASN A 178 1.97 -20.08 -0.50
N THR A 179 2.22 -18.86 -0.98
CA THR A 179 1.24 -17.98 -1.59
C THR A 179 1.82 -17.32 -2.84
N GLY A 180 1.01 -16.54 -3.56
CA GLY A 180 1.50 -15.74 -4.69
C GLY A 180 2.62 -14.75 -4.31
N TRP A 181 2.69 -14.31 -3.04
CA TRP A 181 3.76 -13.45 -2.55
C TRP A 181 5.07 -14.23 -2.35
N GLY A 182 5.07 -15.24 -1.50
CA GLY A 182 6.30 -15.98 -1.18
C GLY A 182 6.85 -16.77 -2.38
N ASN A 183 5.97 -17.43 -3.13
CA ASN A 183 6.38 -18.17 -4.35
C ASN A 183 6.92 -17.22 -5.43
N GLY A 184 6.42 -15.99 -5.51
CA GLY A 184 6.95 -14.96 -6.41
C GLY A 184 8.31 -14.41 -5.97
N ALA A 185 8.56 -14.30 -4.66
CA ALA A 185 9.81 -13.79 -4.10
C ALA A 185 10.99 -14.78 -4.20
N LEU A 186 10.72 -16.09 -4.18
CA LEU A 186 11.78 -17.09 -4.21
C LEU A 186 12.74 -16.94 -5.41
N PRO A 187 12.28 -16.77 -6.66
CA PRO A 187 13.18 -16.53 -7.79
C PRO A 187 13.93 -15.19 -7.66
N ASP A 188 13.31 -14.14 -7.10
CA ASP A 188 13.94 -12.84 -6.89
C ASP A 188 15.08 -12.94 -5.87
N VAL A 189 14.89 -13.65 -4.75
CA VAL A 189 15.94 -13.91 -3.74
C VAL A 189 17.07 -14.77 -4.30
N LYS A 190 16.73 -15.85 -5.04
CA LYS A 190 17.74 -16.67 -5.71
C LYS A 190 18.58 -15.86 -6.71
N SER A 191 17.94 -15.02 -7.51
CA SER A 191 18.62 -14.14 -8.47
C SER A 191 19.55 -13.12 -7.76
N ALA A 192 19.08 -12.53 -6.66
CA ALA A 192 19.88 -11.59 -5.88
C ALA A 192 21.13 -12.25 -5.27
N LEU A 193 21.02 -13.47 -4.76
CA LEU A 193 22.17 -14.25 -4.25
C LEU A 193 23.12 -14.67 -5.38
N ALA A 194 22.58 -15.17 -6.50
CA ALA A 194 23.38 -15.57 -7.65
C ALA A 194 24.23 -14.41 -8.20
N ALA A 195 23.70 -13.18 -8.20
CA ALA A 195 24.45 -11.98 -8.56
C ALA A 195 25.65 -11.69 -7.64
N LYS A 196 25.70 -12.32 -6.46
CA LYS A 196 26.81 -12.24 -5.48
C LYS A 196 27.65 -13.54 -5.45
N GLY A 197 27.43 -14.47 -6.39
CA GLY A 197 28.10 -15.77 -6.40
C GLY A 197 27.70 -16.67 -5.22
N LYS A 198 26.49 -16.51 -4.70
CA LYS A 198 25.95 -17.24 -3.56
C LYS A 198 24.65 -17.95 -3.93
N GLU A 199 24.23 -18.89 -3.08
CA GLU A 199 22.95 -19.57 -3.19
C GLU A 199 22.30 -19.75 -1.81
N LEU A 200 21.01 -20.07 -1.79
CA LEU A 200 20.34 -20.45 -0.56
C LEU A 200 20.80 -21.84 -0.12
N VAL A 201 21.15 -21.99 1.17
CA VAL A 201 21.44 -23.32 1.74
C VAL A 201 20.16 -24.06 2.15
N ALA A 202 19.06 -23.30 2.38
CA ALA A 202 17.72 -23.84 2.62
C ALA A 202 16.68 -22.86 2.09
N ALA A 203 15.62 -23.38 1.45
CA ALA A 203 14.45 -22.63 1.02
C ALA A 203 13.21 -23.35 1.56
N GLU A 204 12.68 -22.84 2.64
CA GLU A 204 11.66 -23.47 3.46
C GLU A 204 10.31 -22.78 3.29
N THR A 205 9.34 -23.51 2.76
CA THR A 205 7.98 -23.00 2.60
C THR A 205 7.08 -23.42 3.75
N PHE A 206 6.06 -22.61 4.01
CA PHE A 206 5.00 -22.86 5.00
C PHE A 206 3.66 -22.36 4.46
N ASN A 207 2.57 -22.88 5.01
CA ASN A 207 1.21 -22.43 4.67
C ASN A 207 0.69 -21.49 5.75
N TRP A 208 -0.27 -20.65 5.38
CA TRP A 208 -1.03 -19.91 6.38
C TRP A 208 -1.73 -20.88 7.34
N ASN A 209 -1.69 -20.53 8.61
CA ASN A 209 -2.20 -21.30 9.74
C ASN A 209 -1.36 -22.51 10.15
N ASP A 210 -0.20 -22.75 9.57
CA ASP A 210 0.74 -23.73 10.11
C ASP A 210 1.12 -23.36 11.55
N GLN A 211 1.00 -24.31 12.47
CA GLN A 211 1.21 -24.08 13.91
C GLN A 211 2.63 -24.43 14.37
N ASP A 212 3.31 -25.31 13.65
CA ASP A 212 4.66 -25.79 13.96
C ASP A 212 5.50 -25.89 12.69
N MET A 213 6.56 -25.09 12.63
CA MET A 213 7.52 -25.06 11.53
C MET A 213 8.89 -25.63 11.97
N THR A 214 8.91 -26.42 13.05
CA THR A 214 10.14 -27.03 13.58
C THR A 214 10.89 -27.85 12.53
N PRO A 215 10.24 -28.68 11.68
CA PRO A 215 10.96 -29.42 10.64
C PRO A 215 11.71 -28.51 9.64
N GLN A 216 11.10 -27.42 9.20
CA GLN A 216 11.71 -26.43 8.31
C GLN A 216 12.89 -25.75 8.99
N VAL A 217 12.73 -25.36 10.25
CA VAL A 217 13.78 -24.74 11.08
C VAL A 217 14.97 -25.67 11.27
N ILE A 218 14.74 -26.97 11.54
CA ILE A 218 15.79 -27.97 11.69
C ILE A 218 16.57 -28.13 10.38
N ARG A 219 15.92 -28.22 9.22
CA ARG A 219 16.62 -28.31 7.93
C ARG A 219 17.50 -27.11 7.66
N ALA A 220 17.01 -25.89 7.92
CA ALA A 220 17.79 -24.68 7.74
C ALA A 220 19.01 -24.62 8.69
N ARG A 221 18.82 -24.98 9.97
CA ARG A 221 19.90 -25.08 10.98
C ARG A 221 20.95 -26.09 10.56
N ASP A 222 20.53 -27.30 10.20
CA ASP A 222 21.44 -28.41 9.88
C ASP A 222 22.17 -28.19 8.55
N ALA A 223 21.62 -27.37 7.63
CA ALA A 223 22.33 -26.86 6.45
C ALA A 223 23.41 -25.81 6.84
N GLY A 224 23.45 -25.39 8.10
CA GLY A 224 24.43 -24.47 8.66
C GLY A 224 24.15 -23.00 8.37
N ALA A 225 22.90 -22.62 8.09
CA ALA A 225 22.55 -21.22 7.93
C ALA A 225 22.79 -20.43 9.21
N ASP A 226 23.38 -19.25 9.11
CA ASP A 226 23.58 -18.31 10.23
C ASP A 226 22.72 -17.04 10.09
N VAL A 227 22.07 -16.88 8.94
CA VAL A 227 21.05 -15.84 8.68
C VAL A 227 19.80 -16.49 8.12
N ALA A 228 18.63 -16.02 8.59
CA ALA A 228 17.33 -16.39 8.05
C ALA A 228 16.63 -15.15 7.47
N ILE A 229 16.26 -15.22 6.20
CA ILE A 229 15.39 -14.21 5.57
C ILE A 229 13.94 -14.67 5.71
N PHE A 230 13.07 -13.79 6.25
CA PHE A 230 11.65 -14.03 6.42
C PHE A 230 10.81 -13.32 5.36
N TRP A 231 10.00 -14.10 4.64
CA TRP A 231 8.96 -13.62 3.74
C TRP A 231 7.61 -14.13 4.25
N ALA A 232 7.18 -13.51 5.37
CA ALA A 232 6.06 -13.93 6.20
C ALA A 232 5.24 -12.72 6.64
N ILE A 233 4.01 -12.94 7.07
CA ILE A 233 3.23 -11.98 7.84
C ILE A 233 3.43 -12.24 9.35
N ASP A 234 2.98 -11.30 10.20
CA ASP A 234 3.25 -11.31 11.64
C ASP A 234 2.93 -12.64 12.33
N ARG A 235 1.80 -13.26 11.97
CA ARG A 235 1.33 -14.49 12.58
C ARG A 235 2.28 -15.66 12.30
N GLU A 236 2.62 -15.89 11.04
CA GLU A 236 3.51 -16.96 10.63
C GLU A 236 4.95 -16.66 11.04
N GLY A 237 5.37 -15.40 11.02
CA GLY A 237 6.64 -14.94 11.57
C GLY A 237 6.80 -15.33 13.05
N ASN A 238 5.74 -15.15 13.86
CA ASN A 238 5.71 -15.61 15.25
C ASN A 238 5.86 -17.14 15.36
N GLN A 239 5.19 -17.92 14.51
CA GLN A 239 5.29 -19.40 14.55
C GLN A 239 6.70 -19.87 14.18
N ILE A 240 7.35 -19.22 13.20
CA ILE A 240 8.75 -19.53 12.85
C ILE A 240 9.65 -19.23 14.05
N LEU A 241 9.50 -18.06 14.70
CA LEU A 241 10.30 -17.69 15.88
C LEU A 241 10.14 -18.67 17.03
N ARG A 242 8.91 -19.12 17.34
CA ARG A 242 8.63 -20.14 18.34
C ARG A 242 9.25 -21.49 17.98
N SER A 243 9.22 -21.88 16.70
CA SER A 243 9.84 -23.10 16.21
C SER A 243 11.38 -23.02 16.28
N MET A 244 11.97 -21.84 16.06
CA MET A 244 13.40 -21.59 16.25
C MET A 244 13.82 -21.70 17.73
N ASP A 245 13.04 -21.12 18.63
CA ASP A 245 13.30 -21.21 20.07
C ASP A 245 13.21 -22.66 20.55
N LYS A 246 12.17 -23.39 20.14
CA LYS A 246 12.00 -24.82 20.42
C LYS A 246 13.16 -25.68 19.90
N ALA A 247 13.70 -25.34 18.71
CA ALA A 247 14.86 -26.04 18.11
C ALA A 247 16.21 -25.57 18.64
N GLY A 248 16.26 -24.57 19.52
CA GLY A 248 17.48 -23.98 20.06
C GLY A 248 18.35 -23.28 19.00
N TRP A 249 17.75 -22.82 17.89
CA TRP A 249 18.45 -22.16 16.81
C TRP A 249 18.21 -20.65 16.82
N LYS A 250 19.28 -19.86 16.85
CA LYS A 250 19.25 -18.40 17.00
C LYS A 250 20.05 -17.71 15.87
N PRO A 251 19.59 -17.75 14.62
CA PRO A 251 20.23 -17.03 13.52
C PRO A 251 19.97 -15.52 13.61
N THR A 252 20.74 -14.73 12.85
CA THR A 252 20.28 -13.35 12.57
C THR A 252 19.05 -13.42 11.66
N ILE A 253 17.98 -12.68 12.00
CA ILE A 253 16.73 -12.69 11.24
C ILE A 253 16.54 -11.33 10.58
N ILE A 254 16.26 -11.34 9.28
CA ILE A 254 15.95 -10.15 8.48
C ILE A 254 14.69 -10.44 7.67
N GLY A 255 13.65 -9.63 7.79
CA GLY A 255 12.38 -9.87 7.13
C GLY A 255 11.93 -8.75 6.20
N ALA A 256 11.08 -9.13 5.26
CA ALA A 256 10.25 -8.20 4.52
C ALA A 256 9.20 -7.56 5.44
N TRP A 257 8.62 -6.44 5.04
CA TRP A 257 7.73 -5.63 5.89
C TRP A 257 6.40 -6.29 6.29
N GLY A 258 6.09 -7.49 5.81
CA GLY A 258 4.92 -8.27 6.23
C GLY A 258 4.87 -8.59 7.74
N ILE A 259 6.02 -8.51 8.43
CA ILE A 259 6.16 -8.71 9.87
C ILE A 259 6.32 -7.39 10.65
N SER A 260 5.71 -6.31 10.19
CA SER A 260 5.81 -4.96 10.79
C SER A 260 4.55 -4.50 11.50
N GLY A 261 3.50 -5.33 11.59
CA GLY A 261 2.24 -4.98 12.22
C GLY A 261 2.23 -5.21 13.72
N ASN A 262 2.16 -6.47 14.14
CA ASN A 262 2.04 -6.84 15.55
C ASN A 262 2.94 -8.02 15.98
N LEU A 263 4.02 -8.32 15.23
CA LEU A 263 4.94 -9.39 15.59
C LEU A 263 5.47 -9.26 17.02
N GLY A 264 5.80 -8.04 17.46
CA GLY A 264 6.30 -7.79 18.81
C GLY A 264 5.30 -8.17 19.90
N GLU A 265 4.00 -8.02 19.68
CA GLU A 265 2.96 -8.44 20.60
C GLU A 265 2.77 -9.97 20.59
N LEU A 266 2.81 -10.58 19.40
CA LEU A 266 2.61 -12.02 19.23
C LEU A 266 3.78 -12.85 19.77
N ALA A 267 5.00 -12.44 19.44
CA ALA A 267 6.22 -13.20 19.76
C ALA A 267 6.89 -12.74 21.05
N GLY A 268 6.53 -11.55 21.57
CA GLY A 268 7.15 -10.99 22.76
C GLY A 268 8.67 -10.88 22.63
N PRO A 269 9.44 -11.35 23.63
CA PRO A 269 10.90 -11.27 23.62
C PRO A 269 11.57 -11.98 22.43
N LEU A 270 10.92 -12.97 21.80
CA LEU A 270 11.47 -13.68 20.63
C LEU A 270 11.58 -12.78 19.41
N ALA A 271 10.81 -11.69 19.35
CA ALA A 271 10.92 -10.71 18.26
C ALA A 271 12.16 -9.81 18.40
N ASN A 272 12.75 -9.69 19.60
CA ASN A 272 13.87 -8.77 19.84
C ASN A 272 15.05 -9.08 18.92
N GLY A 273 15.52 -8.07 18.18
CA GLY A 273 16.62 -8.19 17.22
C GLY A 273 16.20 -8.65 15.83
N VAL A 274 14.94 -9.00 15.60
CA VAL A 274 14.40 -9.27 14.25
C VAL A 274 14.42 -7.97 13.46
N ARG A 275 15.21 -7.92 12.40
CA ARG A 275 15.33 -6.77 11.50
C ARG A 275 14.24 -6.83 10.46
N VAL A 276 13.68 -5.67 10.11
CA VAL A 276 12.56 -5.57 9.16
C VAL A 276 12.80 -4.43 8.19
N MET A 277 12.74 -4.72 6.90
CA MET A 277 12.75 -3.69 5.87
C MET A 277 11.44 -2.90 5.91
N GLN A 278 11.50 -1.59 5.76
CA GLN A 278 10.35 -0.70 5.70
C GLN A 278 10.49 0.32 4.57
N THR A 279 9.37 0.91 4.14
CA THR A 279 9.35 2.05 3.22
C THR A 279 9.31 3.38 3.97
N TYR A 280 8.82 3.38 5.22
CA TYR A 280 8.71 4.58 6.03
C TYR A 280 8.72 4.30 7.53
N SER A 281 9.15 5.29 8.33
CA SER A 281 9.05 5.29 9.78
C SER A 281 8.76 6.69 10.32
N PHE A 282 7.75 6.83 11.17
CA PHE A 282 7.45 8.07 11.88
C PHE A 282 8.42 8.37 13.02
N GLN A 283 9.38 7.49 13.30
CA GLN A 283 10.38 7.65 14.37
C GLN A 283 11.69 8.28 13.87
N THR A 284 11.85 8.48 12.59
CA THR A 284 12.96 9.22 12.01
C THR A 284 12.68 10.72 12.05
N GLU A 285 13.66 11.57 11.68
CA GLU A 285 13.42 13.00 11.51
C GLU A 285 12.29 13.23 10.50
N GLN A 286 11.28 14.00 10.91
CA GLN A 286 10.07 14.21 10.11
C GLN A 286 10.11 15.53 9.35
N SER A 287 9.76 15.46 8.06
CA SER A 287 9.47 16.64 7.23
C SER A 287 8.25 17.41 7.76
N ALA A 288 8.00 18.62 7.23
CA ALA A 288 6.79 19.34 7.56
C ALA A 288 5.51 18.54 7.26
N THR A 289 5.49 17.78 6.16
CA THR A 289 4.40 16.87 5.82
C THR A 289 4.29 15.73 6.85
N GLY A 290 5.41 15.11 7.24
CA GLY A 290 5.41 14.05 8.25
C GLY A 290 4.86 14.50 9.59
N LYS A 291 5.19 15.71 10.03
CA LYS A 291 4.64 16.31 11.26
C LYS A 291 3.14 16.54 11.19
N LYS A 292 2.62 16.96 10.02
CA LYS A 292 1.16 17.11 9.80
C LYS A 292 0.45 15.76 9.85
N VAL A 293 1.01 14.74 9.19
CA VAL A 293 0.45 13.39 9.19
C VAL A 293 0.45 12.80 10.60
N LEU A 294 1.52 12.99 11.39
CA LEU A 294 1.55 12.57 12.80
C LEU A 294 0.44 13.24 13.62
N ALA A 295 0.23 14.55 13.47
CA ALA A 295 -0.85 15.25 14.16
C ALA A 295 -2.24 14.73 13.73
N ALA A 296 -2.42 14.38 12.44
CA ALA A 296 -3.65 13.79 11.95
C ALA A 296 -3.88 12.36 12.48
N ILE A 297 -2.81 11.56 12.60
CA ILE A 297 -2.87 10.23 13.24
C ILE A 297 -3.31 10.38 14.70
N GLU A 298 -2.68 11.27 15.47
CA GLU A 298 -3.07 11.53 16.87
C GLU A 298 -4.54 11.94 16.97
N ALA A 299 -4.99 12.88 16.14
CA ALA A 299 -6.37 13.36 16.14
C ALA A 299 -7.39 12.26 15.82
N LYS A 300 -7.07 11.32 14.90
CA LYS A 300 -7.98 10.25 14.47
C LYS A 300 -7.94 9.01 15.39
N THR A 301 -6.80 8.72 16.04
CA THR A 301 -6.56 7.46 16.74
C THR A 301 -6.26 7.61 18.23
N GLY A 302 -5.86 8.80 18.67
CA GLY A 302 -5.37 9.05 20.02
C GLY A 302 -3.91 8.59 20.25
N ILE A 303 -3.22 8.04 19.23
CA ILE A 303 -1.83 7.59 19.35
C ILE A 303 -0.92 8.81 19.36
N LYS A 304 -0.19 9.02 20.47
CA LYS A 304 0.72 10.15 20.67
C LYS A 304 2.19 9.81 20.43
N ASP A 305 2.59 8.59 20.80
CA ASP A 305 3.97 8.14 20.63
C ASP A 305 4.14 7.50 19.25
N PRO A 306 5.04 8.03 18.38
CA PRO A 306 5.29 7.44 17.07
C PRO A 306 5.73 5.97 17.11
N ARG A 307 6.25 5.49 18.25
CA ARG A 307 6.63 4.08 18.46
C ARG A 307 5.41 3.16 18.57
N ASP A 308 4.22 3.70 18.83
CA ASP A 308 2.96 2.95 18.90
C ASP A 308 2.24 2.85 17.56
N ILE A 309 2.72 3.57 16.54
CA ILE A 309 2.17 3.53 15.20
C ILE A 309 2.60 2.21 14.53
N LYS A 310 1.64 1.31 14.37
CA LYS A 310 1.84 0.04 13.68
C LYS A 310 1.70 0.22 12.18
N ALA A 311 2.46 -0.59 11.42
CA ALA A 311 2.39 -0.61 9.96
C ALA A 311 2.55 0.79 9.32
N ALA A 312 3.52 1.58 9.82
CA ALA A 312 3.79 2.95 9.38
C ALA A 312 3.91 3.10 7.86
N SER A 313 4.53 2.12 7.19
CA SER A 313 4.63 2.05 5.72
C SER A 313 3.26 2.12 5.05
N GLY A 314 2.26 1.39 5.56
CA GLY A 314 0.91 1.40 4.99
C GLY A 314 0.23 2.76 5.06
N ILE A 315 0.42 3.50 6.16
CA ILE A 315 -0.11 4.86 6.30
C ILE A 315 0.56 5.78 5.29
N ALA A 316 1.89 5.77 5.25
CA ALA A 316 2.66 6.70 4.44
C ALA A 316 2.51 6.44 2.93
N ASP A 317 2.59 5.18 2.52
CA ASP A 317 2.44 4.79 1.11
C ASP A 317 1.01 5.10 0.60
N ALA A 318 -0.03 4.85 1.42
CA ALA A 318 -1.40 5.16 1.03
C ALA A 318 -1.67 6.68 0.98
N TYR A 319 -1.08 7.45 1.90
CA TYR A 319 -1.14 8.90 1.88
C TYR A 319 -0.57 9.46 0.56
N ASP A 320 0.65 9.07 0.20
CA ASP A 320 1.28 9.52 -1.05
C ASP A 320 0.54 9.03 -2.29
N ALA A 321 0.02 7.79 -2.28
CA ALA A 321 -0.75 7.22 -3.38
C ALA A 321 -1.98 8.06 -3.73
N VAL A 322 -2.73 8.50 -2.71
CA VAL A 322 -3.90 9.36 -2.91
C VAL A 322 -3.50 10.71 -3.49
N TYR A 323 -2.38 11.29 -3.06
CA TYR A 323 -1.87 12.53 -3.62
C TYR A 323 -1.40 12.38 -5.07
N LEU A 324 -0.71 11.28 -5.41
CA LEU A 324 -0.30 11.01 -6.80
C LEU A 324 -1.53 10.83 -7.72
N LEU A 325 -2.58 10.15 -7.25
CA LEU A 325 -3.84 10.03 -7.98
C LEU A 325 -4.53 11.39 -8.12
N ALA A 326 -4.58 12.20 -7.07
CA ALA A 326 -5.17 13.54 -7.13
C ALA A 326 -4.44 14.45 -8.13
N ASP A 327 -3.11 14.41 -8.15
CA ASP A 327 -2.32 15.17 -9.11
C ASP A 327 -2.49 14.66 -10.54
N ALA A 328 -2.57 13.34 -10.75
CA ALA A 328 -2.89 12.76 -12.05
C ALA A 328 -4.27 13.21 -12.56
N ILE A 329 -5.29 13.26 -11.70
CA ILE A 329 -6.62 13.77 -12.05
C ILE A 329 -6.55 15.24 -12.46
N LYS A 330 -5.78 16.07 -11.73
CA LYS A 330 -5.58 17.49 -12.07
C LYS A 330 -4.90 17.64 -13.43
N ILE A 331 -3.84 16.87 -13.70
CA ILE A 331 -3.13 16.86 -15.00
C ILE A 331 -4.06 16.39 -16.12
N ALA A 332 -4.85 15.34 -15.88
CA ALA A 332 -5.83 14.82 -16.85
C ALA A 332 -6.96 15.81 -17.15
N GLY A 333 -7.25 16.75 -16.22
CA GLY A 333 -8.36 17.71 -16.32
C GLY A 333 -9.74 17.05 -16.31
N ALA A 334 -9.84 15.78 -15.95
CA ALA A 334 -11.07 14.99 -16.01
C ALA A 334 -11.01 13.77 -15.07
N TYR A 335 -12.20 13.29 -14.68
CA TYR A 335 -12.40 12.01 -13.99
C TYR A 335 -12.59 10.88 -15.02
N ASP A 336 -11.56 10.66 -15.84
CA ASP A 336 -11.55 9.66 -16.91
C ASP A 336 -10.39 8.69 -16.71
N TRP A 337 -10.67 7.39 -16.70
CA TRP A 337 -9.70 6.35 -16.35
C TRP A 337 -8.47 6.34 -17.27
N LYS A 338 -8.66 6.46 -18.60
CA LYS A 338 -7.57 6.43 -19.56
C LYS A 338 -6.71 7.69 -19.48
N LYS A 339 -7.36 8.86 -19.30
CA LYS A 339 -6.63 10.12 -19.14
C LYS A 339 -5.84 10.15 -17.83
N VAL A 340 -6.42 9.65 -16.72
CA VAL A 340 -5.73 9.55 -15.43
C VAL A 340 -4.57 8.57 -15.50
N GLN A 341 -4.75 7.40 -16.13
CA GLN A 341 -3.67 6.45 -16.37
C GLN A 341 -2.50 7.08 -17.15
N ALA A 342 -2.78 7.79 -18.23
CA ALA A 342 -1.76 8.49 -19.02
C ALA A 342 -1.09 9.64 -18.24
N ALA A 343 -1.85 10.35 -17.41
CA ALA A 343 -1.37 11.46 -16.59
C ALA A 343 -0.44 11.01 -15.45
N LEU A 344 -0.58 9.78 -14.94
CA LEU A 344 0.29 9.24 -13.88
C LEU A 344 1.77 9.31 -14.26
N TYR A 345 2.13 9.10 -15.52
CA TYR A 345 3.51 9.24 -16.00
C TYR A 345 4.06 10.68 -16.03
N GLN A 346 3.20 11.67 -15.79
CA GLN A 346 3.58 13.09 -15.77
C GLN A 346 3.62 13.65 -14.33
N VAL A 347 3.18 12.85 -13.35
CA VAL A 347 3.16 13.29 -11.95
C VAL A 347 4.57 13.45 -11.41
N SER A 348 4.82 14.61 -10.79
CA SER A 348 6.01 14.88 -10.01
C SER A 348 5.60 15.55 -8.69
N ARG A 349 6.06 15.01 -7.56
CA ARG A 349 5.69 15.45 -6.24
C ARG A 349 6.81 15.20 -5.23
N ASP A 350 7.00 16.12 -4.30
CA ASP A 350 7.72 15.83 -3.07
C ASP A 350 6.69 15.20 -2.11
N GLY A 351 6.75 13.87 -1.96
CA GLY A 351 5.84 13.08 -1.15
C GLY A 351 6.26 13.00 0.32
N LEU A 352 5.48 12.28 1.10
CA LEU A 352 5.80 11.94 2.48
C LEU A 352 6.97 10.94 2.55
N VAL A 353 6.90 9.89 1.72
CA VAL A 353 7.86 8.78 1.70
C VAL A 353 9.10 9.14 0.89
N ALA A 354 8.92 9.75 -0.28
CA ALA A 354 10.01 10.06 -1.19
C ALA A 354 9.69 11.25 -2.12
N PRO A 355 10.70 11.88 -2.72
CA PRO A 355 10.50 12.75 -3.88
C PRO A 355 10.28 11.88 -5.12
N TYR A 356 9.13 12.03 -5.77
CA TYR A 356 8.74 11.36 -7.01
C TYR A 356 8.95 12.31 -8.20
N LYS A 357 10.02 12.13 -9.00
CA LYS A 357 10.41 13.10 -10.06
C LYS A 357 10.98 12.41 -11.32
N PRO A 358 10.15 11.96 -12.27
CA PRO A 358 8.73 11.72 -12.21
C PRO A 358 8.42 10.48 -11.36
N ALA A 359 7.15 10.35 -10.94
CA ALA A 359 6.73 9.19 -10.14
C ALA A 359 6.85 7.88 -10.93
N PHE A 360 6.45 7.89 -12.18
CA PHE A 360 6.46 6.72 -13.06
C PHE A 360 7.12 7.07 -14.40
N ASP A 361 7.69 6.07 -15.08
CA ASP A 361 8.28 6.25 -16.41
C ASP A 361 7.71 5.22 -17.39
N LYS A 362 7.00 5.68 -18.42
CA LYS A 362 6.40 4.80 -19.43
C LYS A 362 7.44 4.05 -20.27
N LYS A 363 8.66 4.57 -20.37
CA LYS A 363 9.74 3.99 -21.18
C LYS A 363 10.49 2.87 -20.46
N ASP A 364 10.40 2.85 -19.14
CA ASP A 364 11.06 1.86 -18.29
C ASP A 364 9.99 0.99 -17.61
N PRO A 365 9.84 -0.29 -17.99
CA PRO A 365 8.87 -1.20 -17.36
C PRO A 365 9.06 -1.37 -15.85
N GLU A 366 10.30 -1.21 -15.36
CA GLU A 366 10.57 -1.26 -13.92
C GLU A 366 10.05 -0.02 -13.18
N ARG A 367 9.77 1.08 -13.89
CA ARG A 367 9.31 2.38 -13.37
C ARG A 367 7.79 2.56 -13.39
N GLN A 368 7.03 1.46 -13.46
CA GLN A 368 5.63 1.41 -13.01
C GLN A 368 5.54 1.41 -11.46
N ASP A 369 6.69 1.32 -10.80
CA ASP A 369 6.93 1.46 -9.37
C ASP A 369 7.55 2.82 -9.08
N ALA A 370 6.88 3.63 -8.24
CA ALA A 370 7.34 4.99 -7.94
C ALA A 370 8.43 5.02 -6.87
N LEU A 371 8.37 4.11 -5.89
CA LEU A 371 9.31 4.07 -4.77
C LEU A 371 10.56 3.29 -5.12
N LEU A 372 11.69 3.98 -5.16
CA LEU A 372 13.00 3.41 -5.50
C LEU A 372 13.72 2.83 -4.28
N PRO A 373 14.61 1.83 -4.46
CA PRO A 373 15.27 1.12 -3.36
C PRO A 373 16.12 1.99 -2.41
N GLN A 374 16.63 3.14 -2.88
CA GLN A 374 17.41 4.05 -2.03
C GLN A 374 16.61 4.66 -0.87
N TYR A 375 15.27 4.58 -0.91
CA TYR A 375 14.39 5.05 0.16
C TYR A 375 13.98 3.94 1.13
N TYR A 376 14.43 2.69 0.90
CA TYR A 376 14.19 1.61 1.84
C TYR A 376 15.01 1.82 3.11
N LEU A 377 14.43 1.51 4.25
CA LEU A 377 15.08 1.62 5.54
C LEU A 377 15.00 0.31 6.31
N LEU A 378 15.97 0.09 7.19
CA LEU A 378 15.99 -1.04 8.09
C LEU A 378 15.47 -0.60 9.46
N THR A 379 14.56 -1.38 10.01
CA THR A 379 14.06 -1.28 11.37
C THR A 379 14.37 -2.56 12.13
N VAL A 380 14.14 -2.56 13.43
CA VAL A 380 14.36 -3.73 14.28
C VAL A 380 13.31 -3.77 15.40
N TRP A 381 12.82 -4.94 15.69
CA TRP A 381 11.96 -5.18 16.85
C TRP A 381 12.77 -5.09 18.14
N HIS A 382 12.30 -4.27 19.08
CA HIS A 382 12.88 -4.07 20.41
C HIS A 382 11.78 -3.79 21.43
N GLU A 383 11.68 -4.62 22.45
CA GLU A 383 10.69 -4.49 23.54
C GLU A 383 9.24 -4.27 23.04
N GLY A 384 8.85 -5.07 22.03
CA GLY A 384 7.51 -5.01 21.45
C GLY A 384 7.27 -3.82 20.50
N LYS A 385 8.27 -2.99 20.23
CA LYS A 385 8.20 -1.85 19.30
C LYS A 385 9.12 -2.06 18.11
N LEU A 386 8.69 -1.60 16.93
CA LEU A 386 9.50 -1.60 15.74
C LEU A 386 10.19 -0.23 15.63
N ILE A 387 11.49 -0.18 15.90
CA ILE A 387 12.28 1.05 15.94
C ILE A 387 13.27 1.11 14.77
N PRO A 388 13.77 2.31 14.36
CA PRO A 388 14.85 2.40 13.37
C PRO A 388 16.06 1.56 13.78
N PHE A 389 16.65 0.83 12.83
CA PHE A 389 17.82 0.00 13.11
C PHE A 389 19.05 0.84 13.47
N LYS A 390 19.30 1.91 12.69
CA LYS A 390 20.41 2.83 12.93
C LYS A 390 20.27 3.51 14.30
N GLY A 391 21.30 3.37 15.13
CA GLY A 391 21.31 3.89 16.50
C GLY A 391 20.54 3.04 17.51
N SER A 392 20.04 1.86 17.13
CA SER A 392 19.42 0.90 18.04
C SER A 392 20.48 0.09 18.82
N PRO A 393 20.09 -0.64 19.88
CA PRO A 393 20.98 -1.55 20.59
C PRO A 393 21.59 -2.67 19.72
N TYR A 394 21.08 -2.88 18.51
CA TYR A 394 21.49 -3.90 17.55
C TYR A 394 22.38 -3.38 16.42
N ASP A 395 22.59 -2.06 16.35
CA ASP A 395 23.48 -1.38 15.40
C ASP A 395 24.88 -1.32 16.00
N LYS A 396 25.64 -2.45 15.90
CA LYS A 396 26.97 -2.62 16.48
C LYS A 396 28.02 -2.83 15.40
#